data_332311c220e231283720b57885eefa38
#
_entry.id   332311c220e231283720b57885eefa38
#
_cell.length_a   1.000
_cell.length_b   1.000
_cell.length_c   1.000
_cell.angle_alpha   90.00
_cell.angle_beta   90.00
_cell.angle_gamma   90.00
#
_symmetry.space_group_name_H-M   'P 1'
#
loop_
_entity.id
_entity.type
_entity.pdbx_description
1 polymer ?
#
loop_
_entity_poly.entity_id
_entity_poly.type
_entity_poly.pdbx_seq_one_letter_code
_entity_poly.pdbx_strand_id
1 'polypeptide(L)'
;WERAREEKNFKTFAPHLQELLDLTFERLSWFEPYEHPYDPLLDRFDEGVTCADLEPVFARLKKEQSAIIRSALEKPAPDTSFLNGSFPAAKQLKLTEEVLTRMGYDWNCGRQDSTVHPFTTTIGLYDVRVTTKVFPGKPFSALFSSVHEGGHALYEQGIDKRYARTPLGDGASFSVHESQSRLWENLVARSPEFWQFWYPRVQKLYPATLKNIPMKKFLAALNIVEASPIRVEADELTYNMHIILRFELEKAMLEGKLKVADLADAWNAGMKDLLGIEVRNDTEGVLQDVHWAMGEFGYFPSYAVGNVISAQLWNAALKDLPEIPQCIAQGDYAPLREWLRTHVHIYGAKYSTSEILKIATGNGTLDPAPYLKMLKHKYA
;
A
#
# COMPACT_ATOMS: atom_id res chain seq x y z
N TRP A 1 -11.96 -15.45 -14.53
CA TRP A 1 -10.71 -15.36 -13.79
C TRP A 1 -10.62 -16.42 -12.68
N GLU A 2 -11.59 -16.57 -11.78
CA GLU A 2 -11.58 -17.55 -10.67
C GLU A 2 -11.30 -18.97 -11.17
N ARG A 3 -12.02 -19.44 -12.21
CA ARG A 3 -11.80 -20.75 -12.82
C ARG A 3 -10.39 -20.91 -13.38
N ALA A 4 -9.88 -19.92 -14.10
CA ALA A 4 -8.52 -19.93 -14.65
C ALA A 4 -7.45 -20.03 -13.53
N ARG A 5 -7.71 -19.32 -12.41
CA ARG A 5 -6.86 -19.33 -11.21
C ARG A 5 -6.85 -20.69 -10.51
N GLU A 6 -8.02 -21.33 -10.37
CA GLU A 6 -8.16 -22.68 -9.81
C GLU A 6 -7.44 -23.72 -10.70
N GLU A 7 -7.62 -23.61 -12.03
CA GLU A 7 -6.97 -24.46 -13.03
C GLU A 7 -5.46 -24.15 -13.20
N LYS A 8 -4.96 -23.04 -12.62
CA LYS A 8 -3.58 -22.53 -12.81
C LYS A 8 -3.23 -22.36 -14.28
N ASN A 9 -4.17 -21.89 -15.08
CA ASN A 9 -4.08 -21.82 -16.54
C ASN A 9 -4.57 -20.48 -17.08
N PHE A 10 -3.63 -19.61 -17.42
CA PHE A 10 -3.93 -18.30 -18.00
C PHE A 10 -4.66 -18.37 -19.34
N LYS A 11 -4.44 -19.44 -20.13
CA LYS A 11 -5.11 -19.60 -21.43
C LYS A 11 -6.63 -19.64 -21.32
N THR A 12 -7.16 -20.06 -20.17
CA THR A 12 -8.60 -20.04 -19.88
C THR A 12 -9.13 -18.59 -19.74
N PHE A 13 -8.31 -17.67 -19.23
CA PHE A 13 -8.69 -16.27 -19.03
C PHE A 13 -8.29 -15.34 -20.18
N ALA A 14 -7.21 -15.65 -20.92
CA ALA A 14 -6.66 -14.78 -21.96
C ALA A 14 -7.68 -14.27 -23.00
N PRO A 15 -8.63 -15.06 -23.52
CA PRO A 15 -9.65 -14.55 -24.43
C PRO A 15 -10.55 -13.48 -23.82
N HIS A 16 -10.92 -13.62 -22.54
CA HIS A 16 -11.73 -12.64 -21.83
C HIS A 16 -10.95 -11.38 -21.50
N LEU A 17 -9.64 -11.51 -21.20
CA LEU A 17 -8.77 -10.34 -21.02
C LEU A 17 -8.60 -9.58 -22.34
N GLN A 18 -8.51 -10.29 -23.48
CA GLN A 18 -8.47 -9.63 -24.79
C GLN A 18 -9.76 -8.84 -25.05
N GLU A 19 -10.92 -9.40 -24.79
CA GLU A 19 -12.22 -8.70 -24.88
C GLU A 19 -12.25 -7.43 -24.01
N LEU A 20 -11.78 -7.53 -22.76
CA LEU A 20 -11.70 -6.39 -21.83
C LEU A 20 -10.74 -5.31 -22.35
N LEU A 21 -9.62 -5.71 -22.94
CA LEU A 21 -8.66 -4.79 -23.54
C LEU A 21 -9.24 -4.11 -24.81
N ASP A 22 -9.94 -4.86 -25.66
CA ASP A 22 -10.60 -4.31 -26.85
C ASP A 22 -11.69 -3.28 -26.46
N LEU A 23 -12.52 -3.59 -25.45
CA LEU A 23 -13.49 -2.65 -24.88
C LEU A 23 -12.82 -1.43 -24.24
N THR A 24 -11.63 -1.62 -23.67
CA THR A 24 -10.84 -0.51 -23.12
C THR A 24 -10.37 0.43 -24.25
N PHE A 25 -9.92 -0.09 -25.39
CA PHE A 25 -9.58 0.71 -26.55
C PHE A 25 -10.79 1.43 -27.13
N GLU A 26 -11.95 0.77 -27.22
CA GLU A 26 -13.20 1.42 -27.64
C GLU A 26 -13.52 2.60 -26.71
N ARG A 27 -13.46 2.39 -25.39
CA ARG A 27 -13.68 3.47 -24.42
C ARG A 27 -12.67 4.60 -24.56
N LEU A 28 -11.39 4.30 -24.79
CA LEU A 28 -10.34 5.31 -24.95
C LEU A 28 -10.60 6.23 -26.14
N SER A 29 -11.21 5.73 -27.22
CA SER A 29 -11.58 6.55 -28.37
C SER A 29 -12.55 7.70 -28.06
N TRP A 30 -13.24 7.63 -26.92
CA TRP A 30 -14.18 8.67 -26.46
C TRP A 30 -13.50 9.81 -25.68
N PHE A 31 -12.24 9.62 -25.26
CA PHE A 31 -11.46 10.60 -24.47
C PHE A 31 -10.41 11.35 -25.32
N GLU A 32 -10.32 11.10 -26.62
CA GLU A 32 -9.36 11.79 -27.48
C GLU A 32 -9.63 13.32 -27.56
N PRO A 33 -8.58 14.15 -27.65
CA PRO A 33 -7.16 13.77 -27.74
C PRO A 33 -6.51 13.52 -26.36
N TYR A 34 -5.59 12.55 -26.30
CA TYR A 34 -4.68 12.31 -25.17
C TYR A 34 -3.26 12.11 -25.69
N GLU A 35 -2.24 12.33 -24.85
CA GLU A 35 -0.83 12.15 -25.25
C GLU A 35 -0.43 10.67 -25.24
N HIS A 36 -0.92 9.92 -24.26
CA HIS A 36 -0.67 8.48 -24.12
C HIS A 36 -1.98 7.72 -23.81
N PRO A 37 -2.22 6.53 -24.42
CA PRO A 37 -3.46 5.78 -24.17
C PRO A 37 -3.66 5.34 -22.71
N TYR A 38 -2.61 5.39 -21.90
CA TYR A 38 -2.70 5.10 -20.47
C TYR A 38 -3.25 6.28 -19.64
N ASP A 39 -3.11 7.53 -20.12
CA ASP A 39 -3.48 8.73 -19.36
C ASP A 39 -4.95 8.77 -18.94
N PRO A 40 -5.95 8.52 -19.81
CA PRO A 40 -7.35 8.51 -19.38
C PRO A 40 -7.70 7.37 -18.41
N LEU A 41 -6.88 6.31 -18.35
CA LEU A 41 -7.06 5.21 -17.43
C LEU A 41 -6.46 5.53 -16.06
N LEU A 42 -5.34 6.24 -16.03
CA LEU A 42 -4.71 6.75 -14.79
C LEU A 42 -5.58 7.83 -14.15
N ASP A 43 -6.08 8.78 -14.96
CA ASP A 43 -6.92 9.90 -14.52
C ASP A 43 -8.17 9.44 -13.75
N ARG A 44 -8.70 8.27 -14.08
CA ARG A 44 -9.83 7.65 -13.36
C ARG A 44 -9.54 7.43 -11.88
N PHE A 45 -8.30 7.14 -11.52
CA PHE A 45 -7.88 6.80 -10.16
C PHE A 45 -7.12 7.95 -9.48
N ASP A 46 -6.38 8.72 -10.28
CA ASP A 46 -5.55 9.82 -9.84
C ASP A 46 -5.68 10.99 -10.83
N GLU A 47 -6.64 11.88 -10.59
CA GLU A 47 -6.96 13.00 -11.47
C GLU A 47 -5.71 13.82 -11.82
N GLY A 48 -5.48 13.99 -13.13
CA GLY A 48 -4.37 14.76 -13.69
C GLY A 48 -3.02 14.05 -13.69
N VAL A 49 -2.92 12.82 -13.21
CA VAL A 49 -1.68 12.03 -13.27
C VAL A 49 -1.55 11.37 -14.64
N THR A 50 -0.41 11.53 -15.29
CA THR A 50 -0.11 11.02 -16.63
C THR A 50 0.98 9.95 -16.62
N CYS A 51 1.07 9.20 -17.72
CA CYS A 51 2.17 8.26 -17.95
C CYS A 51 3.54 8.97 -17.91
N ALA A 52 3.61 10.20 -18.45
CA ALA A 52 4.82 11.02 -18.44
C ALA A 52 5.26 11.43 -17.03
N ASP A 53 4.33 11.60 -16.09
CA ASP A 53 4.65 11.85 -14.67
C ASP A 53 5.20 10.60 -13.97
N LEU A 54 4.64 9.43 -14.30
CA LEU A 54 4.96 8.17 -13.62
C LEU A 54 6.26 7.53 -14.11
N GLU A 55 6.56 7.62 -15.41
CA GLU A 55 7.75 6.98 -15.99
C GLU A 55 9.07 7.34 -15.28
N PRO A 56 9.40 8.63 -15.07
CA PRO A 56 10.65 9.00 -14.40
C PRO A 56 10.68 8.54 -12.94
N VAL A 57 9.53 8.57 -12.25
CA VAL A 57 9.40 8.11 -10.85
C VAL A 57 9.66 6.61 -10.77
N PHE A 58 9.00 5.82 -11.61
CA PHE A 58 9.12 4.37 -11.60
C PHE A 58 10.48 3.89 -12.11
N ALA A 59 11.05 4.55 -13.11
CA ALA A 59 12.41 4.27 -13.57
C ALA A 59 13.44 4.50 -12.44
N ARG A 60 13.28 5.57 -11.66
CA ARG A 60 14.13 5.87 -10.52
C ARG A 60 13.94 4.86 -9.39
N LEU A 61 12.69 4.52 -9.04
CA LEU A 61 12.39 3.47 -8.07
C LEU A 61 12.99 2.13 -8.52
N LYS A 62 12.75 1.71 -9.76
CA LYS A 62 13.31 0.47 -10.32
C LYS A 62 14.82 0.41 -10.14
N LYS A 63 15.53 1.48 -10.48
CA LYS A 63 17.00 1.55 -10.41
C LYS A 63 17.54 1.56 -8.97
N GLU A 64 17.08 2.53 -8.17
CA GLU A 64 17.67 2.78 -6.84
C GLU A 64 17.16 1.78 -5.80
N GLN A 65 15.86 1.44 -5.82
CA GLN A 65 15.27 0.49 -4.88
C GLN A 65 15.75 -0.95 -5.14
N SER A 66 15.95 -1.37 -6.40
CA SER A 66 16.56 -2.68 -6.71
C SER A 66 17.97 -2.82 -6.15
N ALA A 67 18.74 -1.73 -6.07
CA ALA A 67 20.05 -1.76 -5.44
C ALA A 67 19.95 -1.98 -3.91
N ILE A 68 18.96 -1.34 -3.26
CA ILE A 68 18.68 -1.53 -1.82
C ILE A 68 18.20 -2.97 -1.56
N ILE A 69 17.30 -3.50 -2.40
CA ILE A 69 16.80 -4.89 -2.29
C ILE A 69 17.97 -5.88 -2.35
N ARG A 70 18.85 -5.77 -3.35
CA ARG A 70 20.03 -6.65 -3.46
C ARG A 70 20.90 -6.59 -2.22
N SER A 71 21.23 -5.39 -1.74
CA SER A 71 22.02 -5.21 -0.51
C SER A 71 21.34 -5.80 0.73
N ALA A 72 20.01 -5.69 0.83
CA ALA A 72 19.26 -6.24 1.95
C ALA A 72 19.22 -7.79 1.91
N LEU A 73 19.05 -8.38 0.73
CA LEU A 73 19.01 -9.83 0.55
C LEU A 73 20.38 -10.53 0.72
N GLU A 74 21.49 -9.78 0.58
CA GLU A 74 22.84 -10.29 0.87
C GLU A 74 23.11 -10.44 2.39
N LYS A 75 22.32 -9.77 3.24
CA LYS A 75 22.45 -9.84 4.69
C LYS A 75 21.89 -11.19 5.21
N PRO A 76 22.45 -11.72 6.31
CA PRO A 76 21.86 -12.87 6.97
C PRO A 76 20.40 -12.60 7.37
N ALA A 77 19.50 -13.51 7.03
CA ALA A 77 18.10 -13.41 7.42
C ALA A 77 17.97 -13.34 8.95
N PRO A 78 17.12 -12.47 9.49
CA PRO A 78 16.87 -12.40 10.92
C PRO A 78 16.21 -13.68 11.42
N ASP A 79 16.50 -14.06 12.67
CA ASP A 79 15.80 -15.16 13.30
C ASP A 79 14.35 -14.79 13.59
N THR A 80 13.43 -15.49 12.93
CA THR A 80 11.98 -15.36 13.08
C THR A 80 11.34 -16.51 13.86
N SER A 81 12.13 -17.47 14.37
CA SER A 81 11.63 -18.71 14.97
C SER A 81 10.64 -18.49 16.11
N PHE A 82 10.81 -17.41 16.88
CA PHE A 82 9.89 -17.05 17.96
C PHE A 82 8.50 -16.62 17.46
N LEU A 83 8.36 -16.23 16.19
CA LEU A 83 7.06 -15.91 15.60
C LEU A 83 6.20 -17.16 15.31
N ASN A 84 6.80 -18.36 15.37
CA ASN A 84 6.08 -19.63 15.24
C ASN A 84 5.37 -20.04 16.55
N GLY A 85 5.43 -19.22 17.60
CA GLY A 85 4.77 -19.46 18.87
C GLY A 85 3.25 -19.30 18.85
N SER A 86 2.62 -19.36 20.02
CA SER A 86 1.17 -19.21 20.15
C SER A 86 0.77 -17.74 20.22
N PHE A 87 -0.04 -17.29 19.28
CA PHE A 87 -0.61 -15.95 19.19
C PHE A 87 -2.14 -16.03 19.02
N PRO A 88 -2.91 -16.24 20.10
CA PRO A 88 -4.37 -16.41 20.03
C PRO A 88 -5.08 -15.26 19.32
N ALA A 89 -6.00 -15.57 18.40
CA ALA A 89 -6.72 -14.61 17.58
C ALA A 89 -7.41 -13.51 18.40
N ALA A 90 -8.10 -13.87 19.47
CA ALA A 90 -8.78 -12.90 20.34
C ALA A 90 -7.82 -11.84 20.94
N LYS A 91 -6.57 -12.24 21.26
CA LYS A 91 -5.56 -11.29 21.76
C LYS A 91 -5.04 -10.39 20.63
N GLN A 92 -4.91 -10.91 19.41
CA GLN A 92 -4.53 -10.12 18.24
C GLN A 92 -5.60 -9.08 17.94
N LEU A 93 -6.87 -9.46 17.85
CA LEU A 93 -7.98 -8.54 17.58
C LEU A 93 -8.10 -7.45 18.66
N LYS A 94 -7.96 -7.82 19.94
CA LYS A 94 -7.95 -6.82 21.03
C LYS A 94 -6.80 -5.82 20.88
N LEU A 95 -5.62 -6.28 20.46
CA LEU A 95 -4.48 -5.39 20.22
C LEU A 95 -4.76 -4.43 19.05
N THR A 96 -5.42 -4.90 17.97
CA THR A 96 -5.78 -4.01 16.85
C THR A 96 -6.75 -2.92 17.28
N GLU A 97 -7.77 -3.23 18.08
CA GLU A 97 -8.71 -2.24 18.64
C GLU A 97 -8.00 -1.22 19.54
N GLU A 98 -7.09 -1.68 20.41
CA GLU A 98 -6.30 -0.79 21.28
C GLU A 98 -5.44 0.18 20.45
N VAL A 99 -4.82 -0.31 19.35
CA VAL A 99 -3.99 0.51 18.47
C VAL A 99 -4.83 1.51 17.67
N LEU A 100 -5.92 1.08 17.03
CA LEU A 100 -6.82 1.97 16.30
C LEU A 100 -7.40 3.06 17.19
N THR A 101 -7.82 2.71 18.42
CA THR A 101 -8.30 3.69 19.40
C THR A 101 -7.24 4.75 19.68
N ARG A 102 -5.98 4.34 19.86
CA ARG A 102 -4.87 5.27 20.11
C ARG A 102 -4.52 6.12 18.89
N MET A 103 -4.61 5.56 17.68
CA MET A 103 -4.46 6.32 16.44
C MET A 103 -5.55 7.40 16.31
N GLY A 104 -6.67 7.23 17.01
CA GLY A 104 -7.78 8.18 17.05
C GLY A 104 -8.92 7.83 16.11
N TYR A 105 -9.06 6.55 15.74
CA TYR A 105 -10.24 6.07 15.03
C TYR A 105 -11.50 6.28 15.88
N ASP A 106 -12.49 6.95 15.32
CA ASP A 106 -13.75 7.24 16.00
C ASP A 106 -14.73 6.08 15.88
N TRP A 107 -14.85 5.32 16.95
CA TRP A 107 -15.77 4.18 17.07
C TRP A 107 -17.25 4.56 17.04
N ASN A 108 -17.62 5.83 17.25
CA ASN A 108 -18.99 6.30 17.08
C ASN A 108 -19.36 6.46 15.60
N CYS A 109 -18.34 6.58 14.74
CA CYS A 109 -18.46 6.72 13.29
C CYS A 109 -17.92 5.50 12.54
N GLY A 110 -17.89 4.32 13.18
CA GLY A 110 -17.42 3.11 12.51
C GLY A 110 -17.28 1.91 13.42
N ARG A 111 -16.80 0.80 12.85
CA ARG A 111 -16.59 -0.48 13.54
C ARG A 111 -15.48 -1.28 12.86
N GLN A 112 -14.94 -2.28 13.56
CA GLN A 112 -14.02 -3.26 12.99
C GLN A 112 -14.67 -4.65 12.97
N ASP A 113 -14.63 -5.32 11.82
CA ASP A 113 -15.11 -6.68 11.64
C ASP A 113 -14.04 -7.59 11.04
N SER A 114 -14.26 -8.90 11.11
CA SER A 114 -13.39 -9.89 10.48
C SER A 114 -13.87 -10.21 9.06
N THR A 115 -12.95 -10.36 8.11
CA THR A 115 -13.25 -10.69 6.72
C THR A 115 -12.21 -11.62 6.12
N VAL A 116 -12.47 -12.15 4.92
CA VAL A 116 -11.49 -12.95 4.16
C VAL A 116 -10.37 -12.07 3.60
N HIS A 117 -10.69 -10.83 3.20
CA HIS A 117 -9.74 -9.85 2.68
C HIS A 117 -9.99 -8.51 3.38
N PRO A 118 -9.03 -7.98 4.17
CA PRO A 118 -9.18 -6.69 4.83
C PRO A 118 -9.48 -5.57 3.83
N PHE A 119 -10.35 -4.66 4.24
CA PHE A 119 -10.70 -3.46 3.49
C PHE A 119 -11.32 -2.40 4.41
N THR A 120 -11.26 -1.16 3.97
CA THR A 120 -12.03 -0.04 4.54
C THR A 120 -13.19 0.28 3.60
N THR A 121 -14.35 0.59 4.16
CA THR A 121 -15.51 1.04 3.39
C THR A 121 -16.18 2.23 4.06
N THR A 122 -16.49 3.23 3.26
CA THR A 122 -17.19 4.46 3.69
C THR A 122 -18.63 4.40 3.19
N ILE A 123 -19.56 4.24 4.14
CA ILE A 123 -21.00 4.34 3.84
C ILE A 123 -21.43 5.82 3.83
N GLY A 124 -20.66 6.63 4.54
CA GLY A 124 -20.75 8.08 4.60
C GLY A 124 -19.78 8.61 5.65
N LEU A 125 -19.53 9.91 5.69
CA LEU A 125 -18.56 10.54 6.60
C LEU A 125 -18.82 10.30 8.10
N TYR A 126 -19.97 9.73 8.46
CA TYR A 126 -20.35 9.34 9.83
C TYR A 126 -20.40 7.81 10.02
N ASP A 127 -20.02 7.02 8.98
CA ASP A 127 -20.00 5.56 9.06
C ASP A 127 -18.87 5.02 8.15
N VAL A 128 -17.66 4.97 8.71
CA VAL A 128 -16.43 4.48 8.07
C VAL A 128 -16.01 3.20 8.78
N ARG A 129 -16.11 2.08 8.10
CA ARG A 129 -15.88 0.74 8.69
C ARG A 129 -14.59 0.13 8.17
N VAL A 130 -13.88 -0.55 9.07
CA VAL A 130 -12.65 -1.27 8.74
C VAL A 130 -12.85 -2.76 8.96
N THR A 131 -12.13 -3.56 8.21
CA THR A 131 -12.11 -5.01 8.42
C THR A 131 -10.69 -5.50 8.59
N THR A 132 -10.53 -6.66 9.25
CA THR A 132 -9.23 -7.27 9.48
C THR A 132 -9.28 -8.77 9.33
N LYS A 133 -8.11 -9.41 9.29
CA LYS A 133 -7.98 -10.87 9.22
C LYS A 133 -6.82 -11.35 10.09
N VAL A 134 -7.10 -12.33 10.92
CA VAL A 134 -6.05 -13.07 11.62
C VAL A 134 -5.60 -14.24 10.75
N PHE A 135 -4.34 -14.26 10.37
CA PHE A 135 -3.75 -15.35 9.60
C PHE A 135 -3.04 -16.32 10.55
N PRO A 136 -3.40 -17.63 10.52
CA PRO A 136 -2.64 -18.65 11.24
C PRO A 136 -1.17 -18.63 10.81
N GLY A 137 -0.25 -18.66 11.78
CA GLY A 137 1.19 -18.65 11.49
C GLY A 137 1.80 -17.30 11.07
N LYS A 138 0.98 -16.24 10.91
CA LYS A 138 1.47 -14.87 10.64
C LYS A 138 1.04 -13.93 11.77
N PRO A 139 1.68 -14.00 12.97
CA PRO A 139 1.37 -13.08 14.06
C PRO A 139 1.66 -11.65 13.63
N PHE A 140 0.88 -10.70 14.11
CA PHE A 140 0.91 -9.28 13.75
C PHE A 140 0.42 -8.93 12.33
N SER A 141 0.10 -9.89 11.46
CA SER A 141 -0.52 -9.58 10.17
C SER A 141 -1.84 -8.82 10.35
N ALA A 142 -2.68 -9.24 11.31
CA ALA A 142 -3.91 -8.53 11.65
C ALA A 142 -3.63 -7.11 12.17
N LEU A 143 -2.55 -6.90 12.93
CA LEU A 143 -2.18 -5.57 13.40
C LEU A 143 -1.81 -4.64 12.24
N PHE A 144 -0.89 -5.06 11.36
CA PHE A 144 -0.48 -4.24 10.22
C PHE A 144 -1.63 -3.98 9.24
N SER A 145 -2.43 -5.00 8.98
CA SER A 145 -3.65 -4.85 8.18
C SER A 145 -4.64 -3.86 8.82
N SER A 146 -4.91 -3.97 10.14
CA SER A 146 -5.81 -3.02 10.82
C SER A 146 -5.25 -1.60 10.85
N VAL A 147 -3.93 -1.43 10.99
CA VAL A 147 -3.30 -0.10 10.92
C VAL A 147 -3.39 0.47 9.52
N HIS A 148 -3.20 -0.36 8.49
CA HIS A 148 -3.37 0.03 7.09
C HIS A 148 -4.80 0.53 6.85
N GLU A 149 -5.81 -0.28 7.17
CA GLU A 149 -7.22 0.09 7.04
C GLU A 149 -7.59 1.29 7.94
N GLY A 150 -6.97 1.36 9.11
CA GLY A 150 -7.08 2.51 10.01
C GLY A 150 -6.57 3.81 9.40
N GLY A 151 -5.50 3.74 8.61
CA GLY A 151 -4.98 4.90 7.86
C GLY A 151 -5.98 5.42 6.85
N HIS A 152 -6.60 4.54 6.07
CA HIS A 152 -7.70 4.86 5.17
C HIS A 152 -8.90 5.47 5.93
N ALA A 153 -9.28 4.85 7.04
CA ALA A 153 -10.42 5.29 7.83
C ALA A 153 -10.20 6.65 8.51
N LEU A 154 -8.99 6.93 8.99
CA LEU A 154 -8.64 8.24 9.55
C LEU A 154 -8.73 9.35 8.50
N TYR A 155 -8.39 9.05 7.25
CA TYR A 155 -8.58 9.97 6.15
C TYR A 155 -10.07 10.31 5.99
N GLU A 156 -10.90 9.31 5.79
CA GLU A 156 -12.35 9.47 5.61
C GLU A 156 -13.03 10.15 6.80
N GLN A 157 -12.70 9.76 8.03
CA GLN A 157 -13.21 10.38 9.23
C GLN A 157 -12.73 11.83 9.41
N GLY A 158 -11.58 12.17 8.82
CA GLY A 158 -10.96 13.49 8.85
C GLY A 158 -11.50 14.50 7.83
N ILE A 159 -12.29 14.05 6.84
CA ILE A 159 -12.92 14.91 5.82
C ILE A 159 -13.90 15.88 6.48
N ASP A 160 -13.91 17.13 5.98
CA ASP A 160 -14.83 18.15 6.50
C ASP A 160 -16.29 17.71 6.33
N LYS A 161 -17.02 17.66 7.43
CA LYS A 161 -18.41 17.21 7.44
C LYS A 161 -19.36 18.06 6.60
N ARG A 162 -18.94 19.26 6.18
CA ARG A 162 -19.67 20.10 5.20
C ARG A 162 -19.78 19.41 3.83
N TYR A 163 -18.88 18.50 3.50
CA TYR A 163 -18.92 17.74 2.25
C TYR A 163 -19.81 16.49 2.31
N ALA A 164 -20.39 16.18 3.46
CA ALA A 164 -21.27 15.02 3.58
C ALA A 164 -22.38 15.02 2.52
N ARG A 165 -22.59 13.87 1.88
CA ARG A 165 -23.58 13.68 0.80
C ARG A 165 -23.32 14.51 -0.46
N THR A 166 -22.08 14.94 -0.69
CA THR A 166 -21.63 15.55 -1.95
C THR A 166 -20.49 14.73 -2.53
N PRO A 167 -20.17 14.87 -3.82
CA PRO A 167 -18.99 14.20 -4.42
C PRO A 167 -17.65 14.62 -3.77
N LEU A 168 -17.61 15.74 -3.05
CA LEU A 168 -16.42 16.17 -2.34
C LEU A 168 -16.21 15.44 -1.00
N GLY A 169 -17.21 14.67 -0.54
CA GLY A 169 -17.14 13.88 0.69
C GLY A 169 -16.49 12.51 0.48
N ASP A 170 -15.40 12.46 -0.26
CA ASP A 170 -14.60 11.29 -0.58
C ASP A 170 -13.11 11.66 -0.52
N GLY A 171 -12.18 10.70 -0.62
CA GLY A 171 -10.75 10.97 -0.76
C GLY A 171 -10.39 11.63 -2.09
N ALA A 172 -9.30 12.38 -2.13
CA ALA A 172 -8.87 13.14 -3.30
C ALA A 172 -8.54 12.24 -4.50
N SER A 173 -7.86 11.12 -4.23
CA SER A 173 -7.50 10.11 -5.23
C SER A 173 -7.10 8.80 -4.56
N PHE A 174 -6.97 7.73 -5.36
CA PHE A 174 -6.53 6.43 -4.84
C PHE A 174 -5.11 6.47 -4.29
N SER A 175 -4.19 7.19 -4.92
CA SER A 175 -2.82 7.30 -4.42
C SER A 175 -2.70 8.15 -3.15
N VAL A 176 -3.46 9.24 -3.04
CA VAL A 176 -3.53 10.01 -1.79
C VAL A 176 -4.14 9.17 -0.68
N HIS A 177 -5.18 8.37 -0.99
CA HIS A 177 -5.82 7.47 -0.05
C HIS A 177 -4.86 6.36 0.43
N GLU A 178 -4.16 5.69 -0.50
CA GLU A 178 -3.15 4.70 -0.19
C GLU A 178 -1.94 5.31 0.56
N SER A 179 -1.64 6.58 0.35
CA SER A 179 -0.56 7.24 1.07
C SER A 179 -0.84 7.32 2.58
N GLN A 180 -2.10 7.42 2.98
CA GLN A 180 -2.49 7.45 4.39
C GLN A 180 -2.33 6.08 5.03
N SER A 181 -2.80 5.02 4.37
CA SER A 181 -2.60 3.65 4.84
C SER A 181 -1.13 3.27 4.97
N ARG A 182 -0.33 3.59 3.93
CA ARG A 182 1.11 3.28 3.91
C ARG A 182 1.91 4.10 4.91
N LEU A 183 1.55 5.35 5.13
CA LEU A 183 2.19 6.17 6.16
C LEU A 183 1.99 5.53 7.54
N TRP A 184 0.77 5.19 7.90
CA TRP A 184 0.49 4.57 9.19
C TRP A 184 1.06 3.16 9.32
N GLU A 185 0.96 2.32 8.29
CA GLU A 185 1.48 0.96 8.32
C GLU A 185 3.02 0.94 8.34
N ASN A 186 3.66 1.60 7.37
CA ASN A 186 5.09 1.41 7.10
C ASN A 186 5.98 2.40 7.85
N LEU A 187 5.59 3.69 7.93
CA LEU A 187 6.42 4.70 8.57
C LEU A 187 6.13 4.80 10.07
N VAL A 188 4.90 4.54 10.50
CA VAL A 188 4.54 4.55 11.92
C VAL A 188 4.63 3.15 12.53
N ALA A 189 3.77 2.20 12.13
CA ALA A 189 3.64 0.92 12.84
C ALA A 189 4.84 -0.02 12.69
N ARG A 190 5.68 0.17 11.68
CA ARG A 190 6.94 -0.57 11.51
C ARG A 190 8.17 0.15 12.08
N SER A 191 7.99 1.32 12.71
CA SER A 191 9.08 2.12 13.27
C SER A 191 9.53 1.61 14.64
N PRO A 192 10.78 1.86 15.05
CA PRO A 192 11.26 1.61 16.41
C PRO A 192 10.46 2.37 17.47
N GLU A 193 10.04 3.60 17.18
CA GLU A 193 9.29 4.49 18.07
C GLU A 193 7.93 3.90 18.42
N PHE A 194 7.19 3.37 17.44
CA PHE A 194 5.94 2.67 17.69
C PHE A 194 6.12 1.50 18.64
N TRP A 195 7.14 0.68 18.40
CA TRP A 195 7.39 -0.50 19.22
C TRP A 195 8.02 -0.18 20.58
N GLN A 196 8.68 0.96 20.74
CA GLN A 196 9.11 1.43 22.06
C GLN A 196 7.93 1.54 23.02
N PHE A 197 6.78 2.00 22.53
CA PHE A 197 5.54 2.07 23.31
C PHE A 197 4.82 0.72 23.40
N TRP A 198 4.61 0.03 22.28
CA TRP A 198 3.75 -1.16 22.24
C TRP A 198 4.46 -2.45 22.66
N TYR A 199 5.77 -2.58 22.49
CA TYR A 199 6.48 -3.83 22.74
C TYR A 199 6.33 -4.35 24.18
N PRO A 200 6.45 -3.53 25.25
CA PRO A 200 6.20 -3.98 26.62
C PRO A 200 4.78 -4.54 26.83
N ARG A 201 3.78 -3.97 26.14
CA ARG A 201 2.40 -4.46 26.16
C ARG A 201 2.27 -5.82 25.45
N VAL A 202 2.91 -5.95 24.31
CA VAL A 202 2.91 -7.19 23.51
C VAL A 202 3.65 -8.31 24.22
N GLN A 203 4.76 -8.04 24.88
CA GLN A 203 5.45 -9.02 25.74
C GLN A 203 4.55 -9.54 26.87
N LYS A 204 3.74 -8.66 27.48
CA LYS A 204 2.75 -9.07 28.50
C LYS A 204 1.60 -9.89 27.92
N LEU A 205 1.19 -9.64 26.69
CA LEU A 205 0.15 -10.42 26.00
C LEU A 205 0.64 -11.83 25.64
N TYR A 206 1.92 -11.96 25.27
CA TYR A 206 2.53 -13.20 24.76
C TYR A 206 3.79 -13.58 25.56
N PRO A 207 3.71 -13.76 26.89
CA PRO A 207 4.89 -13.93 27.73
C PRO A 207 5.65 -15.22 27.44
N ALA A 208 4.96 -16.30 27.06
CA ALA A 208 5.60 -17.56 26.70
C ALA A 208 6.49 -17.45 25.46
N THR A 209 6.16 -16.54 24.55
CA THR A 209 6.83 -16.41 23.26
C THR A 209 7.81 -15.24 23.23
N LEU A 210 7.44 -14.08 23.82
CA LEU A 210 8.17 -12.84 23.60
C LEU A 210 8.91 -12.30 24.84
N LYS A 211 8.70 -12.87 26.04
CA LYS A 211 9.27 -12.35 27.29
C LYS A 211 10.80 -12.08 27.22
N ASN A 212 11.52 -12.99 26.57
CA ASN A 212 12.98 -12.96 26.52
C ASN A 212 13.52 -12.49 25.15
N ILE A 213 12.67 -12.01 24.25
CA ILE A 213 13.08 -11.52 22.94
C ILE A 213 13.41 -10.02 23.06
N PRO A 214 14.64 -9.60 22.75
CA PRO A 214 14.98 -8.17 22.72
C PRO A 214 14.21 -7.45 21.60
N MET A 215 13.81 -6.19 21.83
CA MET A 215 13.08 -5.38 20.85
C MET A 215 13.80 -5.29 19.50
N LYS A 216 15.14 -5.15 19.49
CA LYS A 216 15.94 -5.12 18.25
C LYS A 216 15.74 -6.38 17.41
N LYS A 217 15.75 -7.58 18.06
CA LYS A 217 15.51 -8.85 17.37
C LYS A 217 14.08 -8.96 16.85
N PHE A 218 13.12 -8.51 17.65
CA PHE A 218 11.71 -8.46 17.27
C PHE A 218 11.47 -7.55 16.04
N LEU A 219 12.03 -6.33 16.06
CA LEU A 219 11.94 -5.39 14.94
C LEU A 219 12.57 -5.92 13.65
N ALA A 220 13.73 -6.58 13.75
CA ALA A 220 14.37 -7.20 12.60
C ALA A 220 13.46 -8.28 11.96
N ALA A 221 12.78 -9.09 12.79
CA ALA A 221 11.85 -10.10 12.30
C ALA A 221 10.57 -9.51 11.68
N LEU A 222 10.07 -8.37 12.19
CA LEU A 222 8.89 -7.69 11.61
C LEU A 222 9.19 -6.96 10.30
N ASN A 223 10.44 -6.58 10.08
CA ASN A 223 10.89 -5.87 8.87
C ASN A 223 11.79 -6.77 8.01
N ILE A 224 11.52 -8.08 8.03
CA ILE A 224 12.24 -9.02 7.16
C ILE A 224 12.01 -8.68 5.70
N VAL A 225 13.07 -8.82 4.90
CA VAL A 225 13.01 -8.66 3.44
C VAL A 225 13.07 -10.04 2.81
N GLU A 226 12.02 -10.40 2.09
CA GLU A 226 11.91 -11.67 1.38
C GLU A 226 11.29 -11.45 0.01
N ALA A 227 11.96 -11.90 -1.03
CA ALA A 227 11.38 -11.85 -2.37
C ALA A 227 10.22 -12.86 -2.47
N SER A 228 8.98 -12.36 -2.48
CA SER A 228 7.77 -13.17 -2.63
C SER A 228 7.23 -13.09 -4.07
N PRO A 229 6.69 -14.17 -4.66
CA PRO A 229 6.01 -14.07 -5.94
C PRO A 229 4.66 -13.34 -5.84
N ILE A 230 4.06 -13.25 -4.65
CA ILE A 230 2.71 -12.71 -4.43
C ILE A 230 2.76 -11.28 -3.92
N ARG A 231 2.18 -10.36 -4.70
CA ARG A 231 2.17 -8.91 -4.39
C ARG A 231 1.59 -8.58 -3.01
N VAL A 232 0.45 -9.16 -2.66
CA VAL A 232 -0.21 -8.88 -1.38
C VAL A 232 0.53 -9.45 -0.16
N GLU A 233 1.54 -10.28 -0.39
CA GLU A 233 2.42 -10.83 0.65
C GLU A 233 3.80 -10.17 0.66
N ALA A 234 4.08 -9.30 -0.32
CA ALA A 234 5.37 -8.63 -0.44
C ALA A 234 5.63 -7.69 0.74
N ASP A 235 6.87 -7.67 1.19
CA ASP A 235 7.33 -6.72 2.20
C ASP A 235 7.44 -5.28 1.66
N GLU A 236 7.62 -4.31 2.56
CA GLU A 236 7.70 -2.89 2.22
C GLU A 236 8.78 -2.59 1.16
N LEU A 237 9.91 -3.30 1.23
CA LEU A 237 11.03 -3.02 0.34
C LEU A 237 10.83 -3.59 -1.06
N THR A 238 10.19 -4.76 -1.20
CA THR A 238 10.01 -5.44 -2.49
C THR A 238 8.70 -5.06 -3.19
N TYR A 239 7.73 -4.49 -2.47
CA TYR A 239 6.37 -4.24 -2.97
C TYR A 239 6.31 -3.43 -4.26
N ASN A 240 7.06 -2.33 -4.37
CA ASN A 240 7.01 -1.48 -5.56
C ASN A 240 7.49 -2.19 -6.83
N MET A 241 8.34 -3.20 -6.74
CA MET A 241 8.76 -3.97 -7.92
C MET A 241 7.59 -4.72 -8.56
N HIS A 242 6.67 -5.21 -7.74
CA HIS A 242 5.43 -5.81 -8.23
C HIS A 242 4.55 -4.80 -8.99
N ILE A 243 4.48 -3.57 -8.50
CA ILE A 243 3.68 -2.51 -9.13
C ILE A 243 4.33 -2.04 -10.43
N ILE A 244 5.65 -1.85 -10.43
CA ILE A 244 6.41 -1.46 -11.63
C ILE A 244 6.22 -2.50 -12.74
N LEU A 245 6.26 -3.80 -12.42
CA LEU A 245 5.98 -4.86 -13.39
C LEU A 245 4.61 -4.67 -14.03
N ARG A 246 3.57 -4.46 -13.23
CA ARG A 246 2.19 -4.30 -13.73
C ARG A 246 2.04 -3.05 -14.58
N PHE A 247 2.63 -1.96 -14.17
CA PHE A 247 2.68 -0.72 -14.95
C PHE A 247 3.34 -0.92 -16.32
N GLU A 248 4.52 -1.57 -16.34
CA GLU A 248 5.24 -1.85 -17.59
C GLU A 248 4.44 -2.77 -18.52
N LEU A 249 3.75 -3.79 -17.98
CA LEU A 249 2.93 -4.72 -18.75
C LEU A 249 1.64 -4.05 -19.27
N GLU A 250 0.91 -3.30 -18.45
CA GLU A 250 -0.27 -2.55 -18.88
C GLU A 250 0.09 -1.54 -19.99
N LYS A 251 1.15 -0.77 -19.77
CA LYS A 251 1.65 0.18 -20.74
C LYS A 251 1.99 -0.51 -22.06
N ALA A 252 2.71 -1.63 -22.02
CA ALA A 252 3.07 -2.36 -23.24
C ALA A 252 1.85 -2.94 -23.99
N MET A 253 0.81 -3.39 -23.27
CA MET A 253 -0.45 -3.84 -23.88
C MET A 253 -1.19 -2.67 -24.55
N LEU A 254 -1.30 -1.52 -23.87
CA LEU A 254 -1.97 -0.33 -24.37
C LEU A 254 -1.25 0.32 -25.58
N GLU A 255 0.07 0.21 -25.63
CA GLU A 255 0.88 0.62 -26.77
C GLU A 255 0.87 -0.40 -27.95
N GLY A 256 0.22 -1.56 -27.78
CA GLY A 256 0.21 -2.65 -28.77
C GLY A 256 1.55 -3.40 -28.90
N LYS A 257 2.49 -3.16 -27.98
CA LYS A 257 3.82 -3.80 -27.96
C LYS A 257 3.80 -5.21 -27.33
N LEU A 258 2.80 -5.51 -26.51
CA LEU A 258 2.61 -6.80 -25.84
C LEU A 258 1.22 -7.33 -26.14
N LYS A 259 1.14 -8.54 -26.69
CA LYS A 259 -0.12 -9.23 -26.92
C LYS A 259 -0.55 -9.97 -25.65
N VAL A 260 -1.85 -10.06 -25.42
CA VAL A 260 -2.40 -10.81 -24.26
C VAL A 260 -1.94 -12.27 -24.26
N ALA A 261 -1.77 -12.89 -25.42
CA ALA A 261 -1.27 -14.27 -25.53
C ALA A 261 0.14 -14.47 -24.95
N ASP A 262 0.98 -13.42 -24.96
CA ASP A 262 2.38 -13.46 -24.51
C ASP A 262 2.53 -12.90 -23.07
N LEU A 263 1.43 -12.49 -22.43
CA LEU A 263 1.44 -11.78 -21.14
C LEU A 263 2.01 -12.63 -19.99
N ALA A 264 1.71 -13.93 -19.96
CA ALA A 264 2.22 -14.82 -18.91
C ALA A 264 3.75 -14.96 -18.98
N ASP A 265 4.30 -15.09 -20.19
CA ASP A 265 5.74 -15.19 -20.40
C ASP A 265 6.44 -13.85 -20.06
N ALA A 266 5.86 -12.73 -20.46
CA ALA A 266 6.35 -11.40 -20.13
C ALA A 266 6.33 -11.15 -18.62
N TRP A 267 5.26 -11.57 -17.92
CA TRP A 267 5.18 -11.54 -16.48
C TRP A 267 6.32 -12.31 -15.80
N ASN A 268 6.52 -13.57 -16.21
CA ASN A 268 7.54 -14.43 -15.64
C ASN A 268 8.95 -13.87 -15.85
N ALA A 269 9.22 -13.33 -17.04
CA ALA A 269 10.48 -12.65 -17.35
C ALA A 269 10.70 -11.42 -16.47
N GLY A 270 9.66 -10.59 -16.27
CA GLY A 270 9.71 -9.40 -15.43
C GLY A 270 9.92 -9.73 -13.93
N MET A 271 9.27 -10.77 -13.41
CA MET A 271 9.48 -11.23 -12.03
C MET A 271 10.92 -11.69 -11.80
N LYS A 272 11.50 -12.38 -12.79
CA LYS A 272 12.90 -12.80 -12.73
C LYS A 272 13.87 -11.60 -12.79
N ASP A 273 13.61 -10.64 -13.65
CA ASP A 273 14.44 -9.42 -13.79
C ASP A 273 14.40 -8.55 -12.52
N LEU A 274 13.19 -8.28 -11.99
CA LEU A 274 12.99 -7.34 -10.90
C LEU A 274 13.33 -7.91 -9.51
N LEU A 275 12.98 -9.17 -9.27
CA LEU A 275 13.04 -9.80 -7.94
C LEU A 275 13.86 -11.09 -7.90
N GLY A 276 14.36 -11.57 -9.04
CA GLY A 276 15.10 -12.86 -9.12
C GLY A 276 14.22 -14.09 -8.89
N ILE A 277 12.89 -13.97 -9.00
CA ILE A 277 11.93 -15.02 -8.68
C ILE A 277 11.56 -15.79 -9.94
N GLU A 278 11.57 -17.12 -9.83
CA GLU A 278 10.95 -18.00 -10.82
C GLU A 278 9.51 -18.30 -10.40
N VAL A 279 8.55 -17.90 -11.25
CA VAL A 279 7.11 -18.12 -11.03
C VAL A 279 6.79 -19.59 -11.31
N ARG A 280 6.13 -20.27 -10.38
CA ARG A 280 5.89 -21.72 -10.46
C ARG A 280 4.66 -22.07 -11.31
N ASN A 281 3.68 -21.20 -11.38
CA ASN A 281 2.43 -21.40 -12.11
C ASN A 281 1.70 -20.04 -12.29
N ASP A 282 0.68 -20.00 -13.16
CA ASP A 282 -0.04 -18.77 -13.49
C ASP A 282 -0.80 -18.15 -12.30
N THR A 283 -1.18 -18.94 -11.28
CA THR A 283 -1.84 -18.42 -10.07
C THR A 283 -0.88 -17.61 -9.20
N GLU A 284 0.39 -18.01 -9.14
CA GLU A 284 1.45 -17.22 -8.50
C GLU A 284 1.99 -16.11 -9.43
N GLY A 285 1.65 -16.17 -10.70
CA GLY A 285 2.03 -15.24 -11.75
C GLY A 285 0.89 -14.31 -12.14
N VAL A 286 0.62 -14.31 -13.42
CA VAL A 286 -0.29 -13.38 -14.13
C VAL A 286 -1.74 -13.42 -13.64
N LEU A 287 -2.18 -14.47 -12.97
CA LEU A 287 -3.53 -14.62 -12.42
C LEU A 287 -3.67 -14.22 -10.94
N GLN A 288 -2.63 -13.68 -10.31
CA GLN A 288 -2.69 -13.41 -8.87
C GLN A 288 -3.62 -12.25 -8.48
N ASP A 289 -3.83 -11.28 -9.36
CA ASP A 289 -4.67 -10.11 -9.12
C ASP A 289 -5.98 -10.15 -9.92
N VAL A 290 -7.05 -9.62 -9.34
CA VAL A 290 -8.39 -9.56 -9.97
C VAL A 290 -8.59 -8.33 -10.86
N HIS A 291 -7.74 -7.31 -10.74
CA HIS A 291 -7.92 -5.98 -11.35
C HIS A 291 -8.24 -6.03 -12.85
N TRP A 292 -7.46 -6.78 -13.62
CA TRP A 292 -7.71 -6.92 -15.05
C TRP A 292 -9.04 -7.61 -15.38
N ALA A 293 -9.46 -8.57 -14.54
CA ALA A 293 -10.75 -9.22 -14.71
C ALA A 293 -11.94 -8.28 -14.43
N MET A 294 -11.72 -7.21 -13.70
CA MET A 294 -12.67 -6.13 -13.44
C MET A 294 -12.57 -4.97 -14.45
N GLY A 295 -11.64 -5.05 -15.43
CA GLY A 295 -11.38 -3.97 -16.38
C GLY A 295 -10.70 -2.75 -15.76
N GLU A 296 -10.00 -2.93 -14.64
CA GLU A 296 -9.34 -1.86 -13.90
C GLU A 296 -7.88 -1.65 -14.36
N PHE A 297 -7.72 -1.34 -15.65
CA PHE A 297 -6.45 -0.84 -16.16
C PHE A 297 -6.19 0.57 -15.61
N GLY A 298 -4.94 0.85 -15.24
CA GLY A 298 -4.53 2.13 -14.65
C GLY A 298 -4.59 2.18 -13.13
N TYR A 299 -5.14 1.16 -12.45
CA TYR A 299 -5.26 1.12 -10.99
C TYR A 299 -3.90 0.89 -10.28
N PHE A 300 -3.10 -0.06 -10.76
CA PHE A 300 -1.88 -0.51 -10.07
C PHE A 300 -0.90 0.59 -9.70
N PRO A 301 -0.64 1.61 -10.56
CA PRO A 301 0.28 2.68 -10.21
C PRO A 301 -0.01 3.38 -8.89
N SER A 302 -1.30 3.56 -8.54
CA SER A 302 -1.72 4.24 -7.30
C SER A 302 -1.10 3.65 -6.05
N TYR A 303 -0.84 2.35 -6.00
CA TYR A 303 -0.19 1.69 -4.86
C TYR A 303 1.25 2.16 -4.63
N ALA A 304 2.06 2.25 -5.69
CA ALA A 304 3.45 2.71 -5.57
C ALA A 304 3.54 4.24 -5.43
N VAL A 305 2.65 4.97 -6.11
CA VAL A 305 2.50 6.42 -5.95
C VAL A 305 2.12 6.75 -4.50
N GLY A 306 1.20 5.98 -3.90
CA GLY A 306 0.85 6.10 -2.48
C GLY A 306 2.06 5.97 -1.55
N ASN A 307 2.97 5.02 -1.81
CA ASN A 307 4.22 4.90 -1.05
C ASN A 307 5.12 6.14 -1.20
N VAL A 308 5.22 6.71 -2.41
CA VAL A 308 6.01 7.93 -2.66
C VAL A 308 5.41 9.11 -1.91
N ILE A 309 4.09 9.32 -2.05
CA ILE A 309 3.36 10.41 -1.38
C ILE A 309 3.48 10.28 0.14
N SER A 310 3.35 9.07 0.71
CA SER A 310 3.45 8.84 2.15
C SER A 310 4.77 9.37 2.73
N ALA A 311 5.88 9.15 2.03
CA ALA A 311 7.20 9.63 2.45
C ALA A 311 7.37 11.15 2.26
N GLN A 312 6.78 11.73 1.22
CA GLN A 312 6.76 13.19 1.04
C GLN A 312 5.97 13.88 2.17
N LEU A 313 4.78 13.36 2.49
CA LEU A 313 3.95 13.86 3.59
C LEU A 313 4.65 13.69 4.95
N TRP A 314 5.26 12.54 5.19
CA TRP A 314 6.02 12.28 6.40
C TRP A 314 7.16 13.28 6.59
N ASN A 315 7.96 13.54 5.54
CA ASN A 315 9.04 14.52 5.60
C ASN A 315 8.52 15.94 5.85
N ALA A 316 7.39 16.32 5.26
CA ALA A 316 6.77 17.62 5.51
C ALA A 316 6.26 17.73 6.96
N ALA A 317 5.59 16.68 7.47
CA ALA A 317 5.14 16.64 8.86
C ALA A 317 6.31 16.74 9.85
N LEU A 318 7.42 16.04 9.62
CA LEU A 318 8.61 16.13 10.46
C LEU A 318 9.32 17.50 10.39
N LYS A 319 9.20 18.20 9.28
CA LYS A 319 9.75 19.55 9.14
C LYS A 319 8.95 20.54 10.00
N ASP A 320 7.64 20.40 10.03
CA ASP A 320 6.73 21.27 10.78
C ASP A 320 6.68 20.90 12.27
N LEU A 321 6.71 19.59 12.58
CA LEU A 321 6.58 19.01 13.91
C LEU A 321 7.69 17.96 14.14
N PRO A 322 8.93 18.36 14.41
CA PRO A 322 10.06 17.45 14.56
C PRO A 322 9.95 16.52 15.77
N GLU A 323 9.05 16.78 16.71
CA GLU A 323 8.77 15.96 17.88
C GLU A 323 7.88 14.74 17.59
N ILE A 324 7.30 14.60 16.39
CA ILE A 324 6.41 13.47 16.03
C ILE A 324 7.00 12.10 16.42
N PRO A 325 8.26 11.75 16.12
CA PRO A 325 8.82 10.46 16.52
C PRO A 325 8.81 10.25 18.04
N GLN A 326 9.09 11.30 18.82
CA GLN A 326 9.06 11.22 20.29
C GLN A 326 7.63 11.05 20.82
N CYS A 327 6.64 11.72 20.20
CA CYS A 327 5.24 11.54 20.53
C CYS A 327 4.79 10.08 20.25
N ILE A 328 5.16 9.53 19.08
CA ILE A 328 4.90 8.13 18.73
C ILE A 328 5.52 7.18 19.77
N ALA A 329 6.75 7.43 20.21
CA ALA A 329 7.43 6.63 21.22
C ALA A 329 6.74 6.68 22.62
N GLN A 330 5.89 7.66 22.84
CA GLN A 330 5.03 7.79 24.02
C GLN A 330 3.59 7.29 23.78
N GLY A 331 3.30 6.81 22.56
CA GLY A 331 1.96 6.36 22.15
C GLY A 331 0.99 7.51 21.91
N ASP A 332 1.50 8.71 21.67
CA ASP A 332 0.69 9.87 21.27
C ASP A 332 0.80 10.08 19.76
N TYR A 333 -0.29 9.79 19.07
CA TYR A 333 -0.41 9.94 17.61
C TYR A 333 -1.17 11.21 17.20
N ALA A 334 -1.68 11.96 18.15
CA ALA A 334 -2.52 13.14 17.89
C ALA A 334 -1.78 14.23 17.07
N PRO A 335 -0.50 14.56 17.30
CA PRO A 335 0.20 15.55 16.51
C PRO A 335 0.27 15.19 15.02
N LEU A 336 0.64 13.95 14.71
CA LEU A 336 0.70 13.46 13.33
C LEU A 336 -0.69 13.41 12.69
N ARG A 337 -1.68 12.83 13.39
CA ARG A 337 -3.05 12.74 12.89
C ARG A 337 -3.62 14.12 12.58
N GLU A 338 -3.44 15.09 13.46
CA GLU A 338 -3.97 16.45 13.27
C GLU A 338 -3.23 17.18 12.14
N TRP A 339 -1.92 16.98 11.99
CA TRP A 339 -1.18 17.49 10.84
C TRP A 339 -1.73 16.93 9.52
N LEU A 340 -1.91 15.61 9.43
CA LEU A 340 -2.51 14.97 8.25
C LEU A 340 -3.94 15.45 8.01
N ARG A 341 -4.74 15.61 9.07
CA ARG A 341 -6.11 16.10 8.95
C ARG A 341 -6.15 17.50 8.35
N THR A 342 -5.31 18.40 8.82
CA THR A 342 -5.34 19.82 8.39
C THR A 342 -4.70 20.06 7.03
N HIS A 343 -3.74 19.20 6.60
CA HIS A 343 -3.02 19.37 5.33
C HIS A 343 -3.53 18.46 4.20
N VAL A 344 -4.28 17.42 4.53
CA VAL A 344 -4.78 16.45 3.55
C VAL A 344 -6.27 16.18 3.74
N HIS A 345 -6.68 15.63 4.90
CA HIS A 345 -8.00 15.02 5.05
C HIS A 345 -9.16 16.01 4.89
N ILE A 346 -9.05 17.19 5.50
CA ILE A 346 -10.11 18.19 5.55
C ILE A 346 -10.64 18.61 4.17
N TYR A 347 -9.84 18.43 3.14
CA TYR A 347 -10.17 18.86 1.79
C TYR A 347 -11.06 17.86 1.03
N GLY A 348 -11.13 16.60 1.47
CA GLY A 348 -11.84 15.55 0.73
C GLY A 348 -11.37 15.49 -0.73
N ALA A 349 -12.31 15.29 -1.65
CA ALA A 349 -12.05 15.25 -3.10
C ALA A 349 -12.05 16.64 -3.78
N LYS A 350 -11.75 17.71 -3.04
CA LYS A 350 -11.78 19.07 -3.57
C LYS A 350 -10.58 19.39 -4.49
N TYR A 351 -9.45 18.75 -4.25
CA TYR A 351 -8.18 19.03 -4.90
C TYR A 351 -7.59 17.76 -5.50
N SER A 352 -6.92 17.89 -6.65
CA SER A 352 -6.16 16.81 -7.26
C SER A 352 -4.97 16.37 -6.40
N THR A 353 -4.37 15.22 -6.75
CA THR A 353 -3.15 14.70 -6.09
C THR A 353 -2.03 15.74 -6.05
N SER A 354 -1.77 16.42 -7.17
CA SER A 354 -0.74 17.47 -7.27
C SER A 354 -1.04 18.67 -6.38
N GLU A 355 -2.28 19.10 -6.30
CA GLU A 355 -2.70 20.22 -5.45
C GLU A 355 -2.60 19.86 -3.96
N ILE A 356 -3.01 18.65 -3.55
CA ILE A 356 -2.83 18.16 -2.17
C ILE A 356 -1.35 18.13 -1.79
N LEU A 357 -0.50 17.58 -2.67
CA LEU A 357 0.94 17.58 -2.44
C LEU A 357 1.49 19.01 -2.30
N LYS A 358 1.07 19.93 -3.16
CA LYS A 358 1.49 21.33 -3.09
C LYS A 358 1.08 22.00 -1.79
N ILE A 359 -0.16 21.73 -1.32
CA ILE A 359 -0.67 22.26 -0.04
C ILE A 359 0.17 21.72 1.12
N ALA A 360 0.42 20.41 1.15
CA ALA A 360 1.05 19.74 2.28
C ALA A 360 2.58 19.89 2.31
N THR A 361 3.23 19.96 1.16
CA THR A 361 4.71 19.90 1.07
C THR A 361 5.35 21.15 0.48
N GLY A 362 4.56 22.04 -0.12
CA GLY A 362 5.02 23.19 -0.91
C GLY A 362 5.39 22.83 -2.36
N ASN A 363 5.37 21.55 -2.75
CA ASN A 363 5.69 21.07 -4.09
C ASN A 363 4.63 20.04 -4.55
N GLY A 364 4.03 20.28 -5.71
CA GLY A 364 2.97 19.43 -6.28
C GLY A 364 3.47 18.22 -7.11
N THR A 365 4.79 18.02 -7.22
CA THR A 365 5.35 16.94 -8.04
C THR A 365 5.59 15.66 -7.23
N LEU A 366 5.47 14.51 -7.89
CA LEU A 366 5.85 13.23 -7.31
C LEU A 366 7.39 13.13 -7.23
N ASP A 367 7.94 13.08 -6.02
CA ASP A 367 9.38 12.92 -5.80
C ASP A 367 9.67 11.64 -5.02
N PRO A 368 10.29 10.61 -5.63
CA PRO A 368 10.63 9.38 -4.94
C PRO A 368 11.85 9.50 -4.00
N ALA A 369 12.57 10.63 -3.98
CA ALA A 369 13.78 10.79 -3.17
C ALA A 369 13.54 10.61 -1.65
N PRO A 370 12.49 11.18 -1.05
CA PRO A 370 12.17 10.95 0.37
C PRO A 370 11.96 9.47 0.68
N TYR A 371 11.21 8.77 -0.15
CA TYR A 371 10.92 7.34 0.02
C TYR A 371 12.18 6.48 -0.11
N LEU A 372 12.97 6.69 -1.15
CA LEU A 372 14.25 5.99 -1.35
C LEU A 372 15.24 6.24 -0.21
N LYS A 373 15.29 7.47 0.31
CA LYS A 373 16.14 7.82 1.48
C LYS A 373 15.69 7.05 2.72
N MET A 374 14.39 6.96 2.95
CA MET A 374 13.81 6.20 4.07
C MET A 374 14.12 4.71 3.95
N LEU A 375 13.89 4.10 2.79
CA LEU A 375 14.21 2.69 2.56
C LEU A 375 15.71 2.41 2.74
N LYS A 376 16.56 3.28 2.22
CA LYS A 376 18.01 3.14 2.40
C LYS A 376 18.41 3.22 3.86
N HIS A 377 17.82 4.12 4.63
CA HIS A 377 18.10 4.23 6.07
C HIS A 377 17.65 2.98 6.85
N LYS A 378 16.52 2.40 6.45
CA LYS A 378 15.91 1.26 7.17
C LYS A 378 16.55 -0.08 6.80
N TYR A 379 16.99 -0.26 5.56
CA TYR A 379 17.35 -1.58 5.01
C TYR A 379 18.80 -1.70 4.50
N ALA A 380 19.49 -0.60 4.18
CA ALA A 380 20.87 -0.63 3.64
C ALA A 380 21.97 -0.70 4.68
#